data_8c6c50f5cfb9e1d37fc829c70a149d70
#
_entry.id   8c6c50f5cfb9e1d37fc829c70a149d70
#
_cell.length_a   1.000
_cell.length_b   1.000
_cell.length_c   1.000
_cell.angle_alpha   90.00
_cell.angle_beta   90.00
_cell.angle_gamma   90.00
#
_symmetry.space_group_name_H-M   'P 1'
#
loop_
_entity.id
_entity.type
_entity.pdbx_description
1 polymer ?
#
loop_
_entity_poly.entity_id
_entity_poly.type
_entity_poly.pdbx_seq_one_letter_code
_entity_poly.pdbx_strand_id
1 'polypeptide(L)'
;MLDAERLDCFHVAVEFDRLVASIARRAHRGLRDQLERASASITLNLCEGASRRQPADKAHFFAISRGSAAECAAVVHLLLSRGLLSNLEANRARALLVRTISMLTRLEQRCLRRR
;
A
#
# COMPACT_ATOMS: atom_id res chain seq x y z
N MET A 1 -12.96 19.20 -1.56
CA MET A 1 -13.15 18.59 -0.24
C MET A 1 -12.44 17.24 -0.18
N LEU A 2 -11.69 17.01 0.87
CA LEU A 2 -11.00 15.74 1.05
C LEU A 2 -12.02 14.67 1.47
N ASP A 3 -12.04 13.58 0.75
CA ASP A 3 -12.81 12.39 1.12
C ASP A 3 -12.14 11.78 2.36
N ALA A 4 -12.92 11.56 3.43
CA ALA A 4 -12.40 11.00 4.68
C ALA A 4 -11.73 9.64 4.45
N GLU A 5 -12.31 8.81 3.57
CA GLU A 5 -11.74 7.50 3.28
C GLU A 5 -10.39 7.59 2.57
N ARG A 6 -10.21 8.55 1.65
CA ARG A 6 -8.90 8.77 1.01
C ARG A 6 -7.87 9.24 2.03
N LEU A 7 -8.28 10.09 2.95
CA LEU A 7 -7.38 10.59 4.00
C LEU A 7 -6.99 9.45 4.94
N ASP A 8 -7.94 8.62 5.34
CA ASP A 8 -7.66 7.46 6.18
C ASP A 8 -6.70 6.49 5.48
N CYS A 9 -6.94 6.22 4.20
CA CYS A 9 -6.09 5.35 3.40
C CYS A 9 -4.66 5.91 3.33
N PHE A 10 -4.53 7.22 3.11
CA PHE A 10 -3.23 7.88 3.08
C PHE A 10 -2.49 7.68 4.40
N HIS A 11 -3.16 7.89 5.53
CA HIS A 11 -2.53 7.75 6.84
C HIS A 11 -2.09 6.31 7.12
N VAL A 12 -2.91 5.33 6.74
CA VAL A 12 -2.54 3.92 6.93
C VAL A 12 -1.36 3.54 6.04
N ALA A 13 -1.35 4.03 4.78
CA ALA A 13 -0.23 3.78 3.86
C ALA A 13 1.07 4.38 4.39
N VAL A 14 1.01 5.60 4.95
CA VAL A 14 2.18 6.26 5.54
C VAL A 14 2.66 5.50 6.78
N GLU A 15 1.74 5.01 7.59
CA GLU A 15 2.09 4.20 8.76
C GLU A 15 2.80 2.92 8.33
N PHE A 16 2.31 2.27 7.26
CA PHE A 16 2.99 1.10 6.71
C PHE A 16 4.39 1.46 6.20
N ASP A 17 4.53 2.56 5.48
CA ASP A 17 5.83 3.00 4.97
C ASP A 17 6.81 3.25 6.11
N ARG A 18 6.34 3.79 7.22
CA ARG A 18 7.17 4.00 8.40
C ARG A 18 7.64 2.66 8.99
N LEU A 19 6.75 1.68 9.00
CA LEU A 19 7.13 0.32 9.45
C LEU A 19 8.17 -0.28 8.51
N VAL A 20 8.03 -0.07 7.19
CA VAL A 20 9.00 -0.54 6.19
C VAL A 20 10.39 0.00 6.49
N ALA A 21 10.49 1.27 6.89
CA ALA A 21 11.79 1.86 7.22
C ALA A 21 12.50 1.09 8.34
N SER A 22 11.76 0.48 9.26
CA SER A 22 12.36 -0.28 10.36
C SER A 22 12.69 -1.73 10.00
N ILE A 23 11.96 -2.34 9.07
CA ILE A 23 12.15 -3.77 8.76
C ILE A 23 12.99 -4.00 7.50
N ALA A 24 13.00 -3.06 6.56
CA ALA A 24 13.66 -3.23 5.26
C ALA A 24 15.17 -3.43 5.41
N ARG A 25 15.77 -2.87 6.44
CA ARG A 25 17.21 -2.98 6.68
C ARG A 25 17.67 -4.41 6.88
N ARG A 26 16.78 -5.31 7.29
CA ARG A 26 17.10 -6.73 7.51
C ARG A 26 17.09 -7.54 6.22
N ALA A 27 16.54 -6.98 5.16
CA ALA A 27 16.42 -7.67 3.89
C ALA A 27 17.69 -7.50 3.06
N HIS A 28 17.96 -8.47 2.19
CA HIS A 28 18.97 -8.32 1.15
C HIS A 28 18.57 -7.16 0.23
N ARG A 29 19.57 -6.58 -0.42
CA ARG A 29 19.41 -5.38 -1.22
C ARG A 29 18.24 -5.46 -2.23
N GLY A 30 18.11 -6.59 -2.93
CA GLY A 30 17.06 -6.76 -3.91
C GLY A 30 15.66 -6.66 -3.33
N LEU A 31 15.39 -7.42 -2.27
CA LEU A 31 14.09 -7.37 -1.59
C LEU A 31 13.87 -6.06 -0.87
N ARG A 32 14.93 -5.48 -0.31
CA ARG A 32 14.84 -4.17 0.34
C ARG A 32 14.41 -3.11 -0.66
N ASP A 33 15.07 -3.03 -1.81
CA ASP A 33 14.76 -2.05 -2.84
C ASP A 33 13.33 -2.24 -3.34
N GLN A 34 12.92 -3.48 -3.53
CA GLN A 34 11.57 -3.81 -3.99
C GLN A 34 10.52 -3.38 -2.97
N LEU A 35 10.74 -3.67 -1.69
CA LEU A 35 9.80 -3.31 -0.63
C LEU A 35 9.69 -1.79 -0.48
N GLU A 36 10.83 -1.10 -0.46
CA GLU A 36 10.83 0.36 -0.30
C GLU A 36 10.15 1.04 -1.48
N ARG A 37 10.43 0.59 -2.71
CA ARG A 37 9.81 1.15 -3.89
C ARG A 37 8.30 0.87 -3.95
N ALA A 38 7.91 -0.36 -3.66
CA ALA A 38 6.49 -0.72 -3.68
C ALA A 38 5.72 0.03 -2.58
N SER A 39 6.31 0.19 -1.41
CA SER A 39 5.68 0.93 -0.33
C SER A 39 5.45 2.40 -0.69
N ALA A 40 6.47 3.06 -1.25
CA ALA A 40 6.31 4.44 -1.72
C ALA A 40 5.26 4.54 -2.82
N SER A 41 5.20 3.54 -3.70
CA SER A 41 4.24 3.50 -4.79
C SER A 41 2.79 3.46 -4.31
N ILE A 42 2.51 2.82 -3.17
CA ILE A 42 1.15 2.82 -2.59
C ILE A 42 0.68 4.26 -2.39
N THR A 43 1.47 5.04 -1.65
CA THR A 43 1.12 6.41 -1.27
C THR A 43 1.10 7.33 -2.48
N LEU A 44 2.11 7.23 -3.35
CA LEU A 44 2.22 8.11 -4.50
C LEU A 44 1.07 7.90 -5.49
N ASN A 45 0.68 6.66 -5.75
CA ASN A 45 -0.43 6.38 -6.66
C ASN A 45 -1.78 6.69 -6.05
N LEU A 46 -1.93 6.54 -4.73
CA LEU A 46 -3.13 7.01 -4.04
C LEU A 46 -3.31 8.52 -4.23
N CYS A 47 -2.23 9.27 -4.04
CA CYS A 47 -2.26 10.73 -4.22
C CYS A 47 -2.52 11.11 -5.68
N GLU A 48 -1.91 10.38 -6.62
CA GLU A 48 -2.13 10.63 -8.04
C GLU A 48 -3.59 10.41 -8.41
N GLY A 49 -4.18 9.30 -7.95
CA GLY A 49 -5.59 9.02 -8.20
C GLY A 49 -6.50 10.08 -7.58
N ALA A 50 -6.18 10.52 -6.36
CA ALA A 50 -6.96 11.55 -5.69
C ALA A 50 -6.94 12.87 -6.44
N SER A 51 -5.85 13.18 -7.16
CA SER A 51 -5.69 14.44 -7.90
C SER A 51 -6.31 14.42 -9.29
N ARG A 52 -6.63 13.24 -9.82
CA ARG A 52 -7.23 13.14 -11.16
C ARG A 52 -8.68 13.58 -11.13
N ARG A 53 -9.17 14.06 -12.28
CA ARG A 53 -10.55 14.55 -12.39
C ARG A 53 -11.52 13.47 -12.83
N GLN A 54 -11.14 12.66 -13.83
CA GLN A 54 -12.02 11.68 -14.41
C GLN A 54 -12.08 10.43 -13.55
N PRO A 55 -13.28 9.88 -13.29
CA PRO A 55 -13.40 8.66 -12.49
C PRO A 55 -12.57 7.48 -12.99
N ALA A 56 -12.48 7.31 -14.31
CA ALA A 56 -11.70 6.22 -14.89
C ALA A 56 -10.20 6.38 -14.57
N ASP A 57 -9.68 7.61 -14.64
CA ASP A 57 -8.29 7.89 -14.30
C ASP A 57 -8.03 7.65 -12.81
N LYS A 58 -8.94 8.11 -11.96
CA LYS A 58 -8.85 7.86 -10.52
C LYS A 58 -8.79 6.36 -10.23
N ALA A 59 -9.70 5.61 -10.81
CA ALA A 59 -9.78 4.15 -10.61
C ALA A 59 -8.48 3.48 -11.04
N HIS A 60 -7.89 3.93 -12.15
CA HIS A 60 -6.63 3.39 -12.67
C HIS A 60 -5.50 3.52 -11.63
N PHE A 61 -5.33 4.70 -11.05
CA PHE A 61 -4.27 4.94 -10.07
C PHE A 61 -4.54 4.23 -8.74
N PHE A 62 -5.80 4.14 -8.31
CA PHE A 62 -6.13 3.38 -7.11
C PHE A 62 -5.83 1.89 -7.32
N ALA A 63 -6.05 1.37 -8.53
CA ALA A 63 -5.72 -0.01 -8.86
C ALA A 63 -4.20 -0.25 -8.82
N ILE A 64 -3.41 0.69 -9.34
CA ILE A 64 -1.95 0.59 -9.27
C ILE A 64 -1.49 0.59 -7.81
N SER A 65 -2.04 1.49 -7.01
CA SER A 65 -1.72 1.59 -5.58
C SER A 65 -2.02 0.26 -4.88
N ARG A 66 -3.18 -0.34 -5.16
CA ARG A 66 -3.55 -1.64 -4.59
C ARG A 66 -2.58 -2.74 -5.01
N GLY A 67 -2.16 -2.75 -6.27
CA GLY A 67 -1.18 -3.72 -6.77
C GLY A 67 0.15 -3.59 -6.04
N SER A 68 0.57 -2.36 -5.75
CA SER A 68 1.78 -2.10 -4.98
C SER A 68 1.65 -2.63 -3.56
N ALA A 69 0.47 -2.49 -2.94
CA ALA A 69 0.23 -3.04 -1.61
C ALA A 69 0.29 -4.57 -1.61
N ALA A 70 -0.24 -5.21 -2.65
CA ALA A 70 -0.18 -6.66 -2.80
C ALA A 70 1.28 -7.12 -2.96
N GLU A 71 2.08 -6.38 -3.70
CA GLU A 71 3.50 -6.67 -3.85
C GLU A 71 4.22 -6.57 -2.50
N CYS A 72 3.90 -5.55 -1.70
CA CYS A 72 4.46 -5.42 -0.35
C CYS A 72 4.09 -6.64 0.52
N ALA A 73 2.85 -7.11 0.43
CA ALA A 73 2.41 -8.27 1.19
C ALA A 73 3.23 -9.52 0.82
N ALA A 74 3.52 -9.69 -0.47
CA ALA A 74 4.35 -10.80 -0.92
C ALA A 74 5.77 -10.71 -0.36
N VAL A 75 6.38 -9.53 -0.38
CA VAL A 75 7.73 -9.34 0.16
C VAL A 75 7.74 -9.60 1.67
N VAL A 76 6.75 -9.10 2.40
CA VAL A 76 6.64 -9.34 3.85
C VAL A 76 6.57 -10.83 4.14
N HIS A 77 5.79 -11.57 3.34
CA HIS A 77 5.70 -13.02 3.49
C HIS A 77 7.05 -13.71 3.24
N LEU A 78 7.79 -13.27 2.22
CA LEU A 78 9.11 -13.81 1.94
C LEU A 78 10.08 -13.54 3.10
N LEU A 79 10.05 -12.34 3.66
CA LEU A 79 10.91 -11.99 4.79
C LEU A 79 10.58 -12.83 6.02
N LEU A 80 9.30 -13.05 6.28
CA LEU A 80 8.87 -13.94 7.38
C LEU A 80 9.37 -15.35 7.14
N SER A 81 9.20 -15.88 5.93
CA SER A 81 9.64 -17.23 5.55
C SER A 81 11.15 -17.42 5.72
N ARG A 82 11.92 -16.36 5.52
CA ARG A 82 13.38 -16.38 5.67
C ARG A 82 13.85 -16.15 7.10
N GLY A 83 12.92 -15.98 8.05
CA GLY A 83 13.26 -15.74 9.45
C GLY A 83 13.76 -14.33 9.73
N LEU A 84 13.52 -13.38 8.82
CA LEU A 84 13.99 -12.01 8.96
C LEU A 84 13.00 -11.09 9.67
N LEU A 85 11.76 -11.54 9.85
CA LEU A 85 10.74 -10.85 10.62
C LEU A 85 10.15 -11.79 11.65
N SER A 86 9.77 -11.24 12.80
CA SER A 86 8.98 -11.98 13.78
C SER A 86 7.54 -12.11 13.30
N ASN A 87 6.79 -13.06 13.87
CA ASN A 87 5.37 -13.19 13.60
C ASN A 87 4.62 -11.91 13.94
N LEU A 88 4.99 -11.25 15.03
CA LEU A 88 4.36 -10.01 15.44
C LEU A 88 4.57 -8.91 14.41
N GLU A 89 5.80 -8.76 13.91
CA GLU A 89 6.11 -7.76 12.89
C GLU A 89 5.36 -8.04 11.59
N ALA A 90 5.33 -9.30 11.15
CA ALA A 90 4.62 -9.69 9.94
C ALA A 90 3.11 -9.47 10.07
N ASN A 91 2.54 -9.78 11.23
CA ASN A 91 1.11 -9.59 11.48
C ASN A 91 0.75 -8.10 11.47
N ARG A 92 1.61 -7.26 12.06
CA ARG A 92 1.39 -5.81 12.05
C ARG A 92 1.44 -5.26 10.63
N ALA A 93 2.43 -5.67 9.84
CA ALA A 93 2.57 -5.25 8.45
C ALA A 93 1.34 -5.68 7.64
N ARG A 94 0.91 -6.93 7.78
CA ARG A 94 -0.25 -7.44 7.08
C ARG A 94 -1.54 -6.71 7.45
N ALA A 95 -1.72 -6.40 8.73
CA ALA A 95 -2.92 -5.69 9.19
C ALA A 95 -3.04 -4.33 8.50
N LEU A 96 -1.92 -3.60 8.40
CA LEU A 96 -1.90 -2.31 7.72
C LEU A 96 -2.19 -2.46 6.22
N LEU A 97 -1.61 -3.48 5.59
CA LEU A 97 -1.80 -3.73 4.16
C LEU A 97 -3.24 -4.16 3.85
N VAL A 98 -3.84 -5.00 4.68
CA VAL A 98 -5.24 -5.41 4.50
C VAL A 98 -6.16 -4.19 4.57
N ARG A 99 -5.94 -3.31 5.54
CA ARG A 99 -6.74 -2.07 5.64
C ARG A 99 -6.55 -1.20 4.39
N THR A 100 -5.31 -1.03 3.96
CA THR A 100 -4.99 -0.24 2.78
C THR A 100 -5.67 -0.80 1.53
N ILE A 101 -5.54 -2.10 1.31
CA ILE A 101 -6.14 -2.78 0.14
C ILE A 101 -7.65 -2.65 0.17
N SER A 102 -8.28 -2.86 1.33
CA SER A 102 -9.74 -2.73 1.46
C SER A 102 -10.22 -1.34 1.13
N MET A 103 -9.52 -0.31 1.63
CA MET A 103 -9.90 1.08 1.35
C MET A 103 -9.70 1.43 -0.12
N LEU A 104 -8.57 0.99 -0.72
CA LEU A 104 -8.30 1.23 -2.14
C LEU A 104 -9.34 0.54 -3.03
N THR A 105 -9.75 -0.67 -2.66
CA THR A 105 -10.78 -1.39 -3.41
C THR A 105 -12.09 -0.60 -3.39
N ARG A 106 -12.50 -0.07 -2.24
CA ARG A 106 -13.71 0.74 -2.16
C ARG A 106 -13.61 2.04 -2.95
N LEU A 107 -12.43 2.70 -2.88
CA LEU A 107 -12.20 3.93 -3.66
C LEU A 107 -12.30 3.66 -5.15
N GLU A 108 -11.68 2.59 -5.62
CA GLU A 108 -11.73 2.19 -7.03
C GLU A 108 -13.17 1.89 -7.46
N GLN A 109 -13.87 1.07 -6.69
CA GLN A 109 -15.25 0.70 -7.02
C GLN A 109 -16.18 1.90 -7.06
N ARG A 110 -15.99 2.83 -6.14
CA ARG A 110 -16.79 4.06 -6.12
C ARG A 110 -16.59 4.87 -7.41
N CYS A 111 -15.36 4.97 -7.88
CA CYS A 111 -15.06 5.66 -9.13
C CYS A 111 -15.67 4.95 -10.32
N LEU A 112 -15.60 3.62 -10.36
CA LEU A 112 -16.15 2.84 -11.47
C LEU A 112 -17.67 2.96 -11.54
N ARG A 113 -18.37 3.09 -10.41
CA ARG A 113 -19.81 3.27 -10.39
C ARG A 113 -20.25 4.65 -10.91
N ARG A 114 -19.35 5.64 -10.91
CA ARG A 114 -19.66 7.00 -11.35
C ARG A 114 -19.41 7.25 -12.83
N ARG A 115 -18.91 6.27 -13.56
CA ARG A 115 -18.59 6.42 -14.99
C ARG A 115 -19.82 6.48 -15.84
#